data_0617338df0b5c2d700c7bcdcdbb4294c
#
_entry.id   0617338df0b5c2d700c7bcdcdbb4294c
#
_cell.length_a   1.000
_cell.length_b   1.000
_cell.length_c   1.000
_cell.angle_alpha   90.00
_cell.angle_beta   90.00
_cell.angle_gamma   90.00
#
_symmetry.space_group_name_H-M   'P 1'
#
loop_
_entity.id
_entity.type
_entity.pdbx_description
1 polymer ?
#
loop_
_entity_poly.entity_id
_entity_poly.type
_entity_poly.pdbx_seq_one_letter_code
_entity_poly.pdbx_strand_id
1 'polypeptide(L)'
;MYIADLHIHSRFSRATSRDCDLPHLDWWARRKGIQLIGTGDFTHPAWGAEMREQLVPAGEGVYALREGLTMEGTAPGAAPRFVVTGEISCIYKRHGRTRKVHNLILLPSLEAAEELSVRLEAIGNIHSDGRPILGLDSRDLLELTLETCPEAEFIPAHIWTPHFAMFGAFSGFDTVEECFGDLADQIHGVETGLSSDPPMNWRVSALDRLSLLSHSDAHSPSRLGREADLLDTGLSYPELVQAIRTGEGLLGTLEFFPEEGKYHLDGHRNCGVCLTPAETAERGGLCPVCGKKLTIGVEHRVEELADRPAGFRPEEAKPFESLAPLPEVIAASTGGSAAGKKTLEQYERLLQTLGPEFTILRDVPIEDLQREAGPCVAEGIRRLRLGQVERRPGFDGEYGAISLLAPAEIQRLSGQVSLFGAEETPKQGEKKRGQLPKRPKAAEREGGQGGSAQPGPARGGGGASAHRGGGGGTGGGQDQDPGGPNRVAGGGAGGPAGGDHCGDLHQPGSR
;
A
#
# COMPACT_ATOMS: atom_id res chain seq x y z
N MET A 1 -13.33 21.84 -3.69
CA MET A 1 -13.17 20.39 -3.42
C MET A 1 -12.32 19.76 -4.50
N TYR A 2 -11.35 18.91 -4.12
CA TYR A 2 -10.51 18.14 -5.05
C TYR A 2 -10.15 16.78 -4.45
N ILE A 3 -9.65 15.88 -5.30
CA ILE A 3 -9.23 14.51 -4.94
C ILE A 3 -7.71 14.45 -4.91
N ALA A 4 -7.15 13.88 -3.85
CA ALA A 4 -5.72 13.70 -3.66
C ALA A 4 -5.36 12.22 -3.42
N ASP A 5 -4.28 11.75 -4.08
CA ASP A 5 -3.66 10.44 -3.86
C ASP A 5 -2.17 10.65 -3.62
N LEU A 6 -1.74 10.57 -2.36
CA LEU A 6 -0.42 11.03 -1.94
C LEU A 6 0.61 9.91 -1.80
N HIS A 7 0.16 8.64 -1.77
CA HIS A 7 1.03 7.48 -1.64
C HIS A 7 1.05 6.66 -2.92
N ILE A 8 2.09 6.87 -3.70
CA ILE A 8 2.34 6.17 -4.95
C ILE A 8 3.81 5.79 -5.06
N HIS A 9 4.14 4.97 -6.05
CA HIS A 9 5.52 4.58 -6.33
C HIS A 9 5.94 4.92 -7.76
N SER A 10 7.21 5.30 -7.92
CA SER A 10 7.84 5.50 -9.21
C SER A 10 8.32 4.17 -9.81
N ARG A 11 8.75 4.22 -11.06
CA ARG A 11 9.36 3.07 -11.75
C ARG A 11 10.66 2.56 -11.13
N PHE A 12 11.22 3.27 -10.15
CA PHE A 12 12.42 2.87 -9.42
C PHE A 12 12.13 1.98 -8.21
N SER A 13 10.89 1.89 -7.78
CA SER A 13 10.46 0.96 -6.74
C SER A 13 10.28 -0.46 -7.26
N ARG A 14 10.57 -1.46 -6.41
CA ARG A 14 10.39 -2.87 -6.75
C ARG A 14 8.93 -3.21 -7.02
N ALA A 15 8.73 -4.11 -7.98
CA ALA A 15 7.42 -4.60 -8.41
C ALA A 15 6.51 -3.52 -9.00
N THR A 16 7.05 -2.36 -9.37
CA THR A 16 6.32 -1.23 -9.96
C THR A 16 6.45 -1.24 -11.48
N SER A 17 5.40 -0.78 -12.17
CA SER A 17 5.38 -0.63 -13.63
C SER A 17 6.47 0.35 -14.10
N ARG A 18 7.06 0.05 -15.26
CA ARG A 18 7.98 0.99 -15.92
C ARG A 18 7.32 2.29 -16.36
N ASP A 19 5.99 2.26 -16.48
CA ASP A 19 5.18 3.42 -16.83
C ASP A 19 4.87 4.33 -15.62
N CYS A 20 5.37 4.02 -14.42
CA CYS A 20 5.29 4.91 -13.27
C CYS A 20 6.33 6.04 -13.39
N ASP A 21 6.15 6.90 -14.39
CA ASP A 21 6.87 8.14 -14.63
C ASP A 21 5.91 9.34 -14.64
N LEU A 22 6.45 10.54 -14.54
CA LEU A 22 5.64 11.75 -14.38
C LEU A 22 4.64 12.00 -15.53
N PRO A 23 4.97 11.79 -16.82
CA PRO A 23 4.00 11.94 -17.90
C PRO A 23 2.83 10.95 -17.82
N HIS A 24 3.08 9.68 -17.50
CA HIS A 24 2.01 8.69 -17.35
C HIS A 24 1.17 8.94 -16.09
N LEU A 25 1.78 9.37 -14.99
CA LEU A 25 1.07 9.76 -13.77
C LEU A 25 0.12 10.94 -14.03
N ASP A 26 0.58 12.00 -14.73
CA ASP A 26 -0.25 13.14 -15.17
C ASP A 26 -1.42 12.67 -16.03
N TRP A 27 -1.15 11.82 -17.03
CA TRP A 27 -2.15 11.31 -17.95
C TRP A 27 -3.25 10.50 -17.23
N TRP A 28 -2.85 9.60 -16.30
CA TRP A 28 -3.80 8.81 -15.54
C TRP A 28 -4.56 9.62 -14.51
N ALA A 29 -3.91 10.57 -13.83
CA ALA A 29 -4.59 11.45 -12.88
C ALA A 29 -5.74 12.23 -13.54
N ARG A 30 -5.53 12.77 -14.75
CA ARG A 30 -6.60 13.42 -15.51
C ARG A 30 -7.75 12.48 -15.86
N ARG A 31 -7.45 11.26 -16.27
CA ARG A 31 -8.45 10.23 -16.60
C ARG A 31 -9.26 9.79 -15.38
N LYS A 32 -8.60 9.72 -14.23
CA LYS A 32 -9.24 9.42 -12.95
C LYS A 32 -10.03 10.61 -12.38
N GLY A 33 -9.61 11.83 -12.67
CA GLY A 33 -10.16 13.04 -12.08
C GLY A 33 -9.51 13.37 -10.74
N ILE A 34 -8.19 13.10 -10.61
CA ILE A 34 -7.38 13.42 -9.43
C ILE A 34 -6.65 14.74 -9.69
N GLN A 35 -6.71 15.67 -8.76
CA GLN A 35 -6.11 16.99 -8.89
C GLN A 35 -4.76 17.13 -8.19
N LEU A 36 -4.50 16.31 -7.15
CA LEU A 36 -3.25 16.32 -6.43
C LEU A 36 -2.71 14.89 -6.30
N ILE A 37 -1.47 14.67 -6.71
CA ILE A 37 -0.81 13.35 -6.58
C ILE A 37 0.55 13.50 -5.91
N GLY A 38 0.93 12.51 -5.13
CA GLY A 38 2.29 12.37 -4.63
C GLY A 38 3.27 12.08 -5.77
N THR A 39 4.53 12.46 -5.61
CA THR A 39 5.58 12.05 -6.55
C THR A 39 6.02 10.61 -6.32
N GLY A 40 5.90 10.12 -5.09
CA GLY A 40 6.54 8.90 -4.62
C GLY A 40 8.06 9.00 -4.62
N ASP A 41 8.70 8.10 -3.92
CA ASP A 41 10.11 7.70 -4.05
C ASP A 41 11.15 8.83 -4.07
N PHE A 42 10.90 9.97 -3.39
CA PHE A 42 11.76 11.17 -3.46
C PHE A 42 13.23 10.90 -3.11
N THR A 43 13.50 9.83 -2.35
CA THR A 43 14.86 9.48 -1.91
C THR A 43 15.74 8.92 -3.03
N HIS A 44 15.15 8.35 -4.10
CA HIS A 44 15.93 7.72 -5.16
C HIS A 44 16.61 8.79 -6.04
N PRO A 45 17.96 8.81 -6.16
CA PRO A 45 18.66 9.91 -6.81
C PRO A 45 18.30 10.13 -8.28
N ALA A 46 18.07 9.04 -9.04
CA ALA A 46 17.66 9.16 -10.44
C ALA A 46 16.24 9.72 -10.57
N TRP A 47 15.33 9.36 -9.65
CA TRP A 47 13.98 9.93 -9.63
C TRP A 47 14.00 11.40 -9.23
N GLY A 48 14.79 11.77 -8.23
CA GLY A 48 15.02 13.17 -7.85
C GLY A 48 15.53 14.04 -9.01
N ALA A 49 16.45 13.50 -9.83
CA ALA A 49 16.91 14.18 -11.03
C ALA A 49 15.79 14.36 -12.08
N GLU A 50 14.98 13.33 -12.33
CA GLU A 50 13.83 13.41 -13.24
C GLU A 50 12.78 14.42 -12.75
N MET A 51 12.46 14.43 -11.46
CA MET A 51 11.53 15.42 -10.89
C MET A 51 12.00 16.86 -11.13
N ARG A 52 13.28 17.14 -10.91
CA ARG A 52 13.85 18.49 -11.17
C ARG A 52 13.84 18.87 -12.65
N GLU A 53 14.04 17.90 -13.54
CA GLU A 53 14.01 18.14 -14.98
C GLU A 53 12.59 18.36 -15.49
N GLN A 54 11.62 17.56 -15.01
CA GLN A 54 10.30 17.44 -15.62
C GLN A 54 9.21 18.23 -14.89
N LEU A 55 9.40 18.62 -13.65
CA LEU A 55 8.45 19.40 -12.86
C LEU A 55 8.80 20.88 -12.83
N VAL A 56 7.78 21.72 -12.78
CA VAL A 56 7.90 23.17 -12.59
C VAL A 56 7.00 23.62 -11.43
N PRO A 57 7.41 24.61 -10.62
CA PRO A 57 6.55 25.15 -9.56
C PRO A 57 5.21 25.62 -10.12
N ALA A 58 4.13 25.27 -9.44
CA ALA A 58 2.75 25.59 -9.84
C ALA A 58 1.86 26.04 -8.68
N GLY A 59 2.47 26.40 -7.57
CA GLY A 59 1.90 26.85 -6.32
C GLY A 59 2.92 26.69 -5.19
N GLU A 60 2.55 27.05 -3.99
CA GLU A 60 3.41 26.88 -2.81
C GLU A 60 3.54 25.40 -2.45
N GLY A 61 4.75 24.84 -2.67
CA GLY A 61 5.07 23.43 -2.41
C GLY A 61 4.38 22.42 -3.33
N VAL A 62 3.79 22.87 -4.44
CA VAL A 62 3.19 22.00 -5.45
C VAL A 62 3.74 22.28 -6.83
N TYR A 63 3.76 21.25 -7.67
CA TYR A 63 4.42 21.27 -8.97
C TYR A 63 3.44 20.85 -10.07
N ALA A 64 3.76 21.18 -11.32
CA ALA A 64 3.09 20.70 -12.51
C ALA A 64 4.10 20.04 -13.44
N LEU A 65 3.63 19.14 -14.28
CA LEU A 65 4.42 18.60 -15.37
C LEU A 65 4.81 19.75 -16.32
N ARG A 66 6.08 19.79 -16.70
CA ARG A 66 6.62 20.80 -17.63
C ARG A 66 5.86 20.76 -18.96
N GLU A 67 5.57 21.92 -19.49
CA GLU A 67 4.94 22.04 -20.82
C GLU A 67 5.76 21.28 -21.88
N GLY A 68 5.03 20.57 -22.77
CA GLY A 68 5.62 19.73 -23.82
C GLY A 68 5.90 18.27 -23.41
N LEU A 69 5.75 17.91 -22.12
CA LEU A 69 5.87 16.53 -21.66
C LEU A 69 4.50 15.82 -21.53
N THR A 70 3.41 16.53 -21.72
CA THR A 70 2.05 15.96 -21.70
C THR A 70 1.88 14.95 -22.84
N MET A 71 1.38 13.77 -22.52
CA MET A 71 1.19 12.70 -23.49
C MET A 71 0.09 13.02 -24.51
N GLU A 72 0.21 12.46 -25.72
CA GLU A 72 -0.87 12.53 -26.73
C GLU A 72 -2.15 11.86 -26.21
N GLY A 73 -3.32 12.42 -26.59
CA GLY A 73 -4.61 11.89 -26.14
C GLY A 73 -4.93 12.18 -24.66
N THR A 74 -4.19 13.10 -24.03
CA THR A 74 -4.49 13.54 -22.67
C THR A 74 -5.89 14.15 -22.61
N ALA A 75 -6.71 13.71 -21.64
CA ALA A 75 -8.05 14.21 -21.43
C ALA A 75 -8.03 15.73 -21.17
N PRO A 76 -9.00 16.49 -21.72
CA PRO A 76 -9.11 17.91 -21.42
C PRO A 76 -9.44 18.12 -19.95
N GLY A 77 -8.96 19.20 -19.37
CA GLY A 77 -9.20 19.56 -17.97
C GLY A 77 -8.00 20.24 -17.33
N ALA A 78 -8.12 20.59 -16.06
CA ALA A 78 -7.03 21.15 -15.29
C ALA A 78 -5.90 20.13 -15.14
N ALA A 79 -4.65 20.58 -15.33
CA ALA A 79 -3.49 19.75 -15.07
C ALA A 79 -3.44 19.38 -13.57
N PRO A 80 -3.17 18.12 -13.22
CA PRO A 80 -2.95 17.74 -11.83
C PRO A 80 -1.71 18.44 -11.29
N ARG A 81 -1.63 18.51 -9.95
CA ARG A 81 -0.44 18.99 -9.25
C ARG A 81 0.25 17.80 -8.61
N PHE A 82 1.54 17.94 -8.44
CA PHE A 82 2.40 16.99 -7.72
C PHE A 82 2.85 17.62 -6.40
N VAL A 83 2.84 16.84 -5.34
CA VAL A 83 3.49 17.16 -4.06
C VAL A 83 4.60 16.13 -3.81
N VAL A 84 5.70 16.57 -3.23
CA VAL A 84 6.84 15.67 -3.00
C VAL A 84 6.53 14.70 -1.88
N THR A 85 6.52 13.41 -2.20
CA THR A 85 6.25 12.34 -1.24
C THR A 85 7.21 11.17 -1.42
N GLY A 86 7.28 10.29 -0.42
CA GLY A 86 7.99 9.03 -0.55
C GLY A 86 7.84 8.16 0.68
N GLU A 87 7.79 6.86 0.45
CA GLU A 87 7.68 5.85 1.49
C GLU A 87 9.06 5.34 1.90
N ILE A 88 9.28 5.22 3.22
CA ILE A 88 10.49 4.66 3.80
C ILE A 88 10.14 3.39 4.57
N SER A 89 10.83 2.30 4.29
CA SER A 89 10.69 1.02 4.99
C SER A 89 11.69 0.93 6.14
N CYS A 90 11.20 0.94 7.38
CA CYS A 90 11.98 0.79 8.59
C CYS A 90 12.02 -0.65 9.05
N ILE A 91 13.21 -1.26 9.20
CA ILE A 91 13.39 -2.62 9.74
C ILE A 91 14.42 -2.57 10.86
N TYR A 92 13.99 -2.77 12.07
CA TYR A 92 14.85 -2.63 13.26
C TYR A 92 14.46 -3.59 14.39
N LYS A 93 15.26 -3.65 15.46
CA LYS A 93 14.96 -4.41 16.66
C LYS A 93 14.54 -3.47 17.80
N ARG A 94 13.36 -3.71 18.37
CA ARG A 94 12.86 -2.98 19.54
C ARG A 94 12.14 -3.94 20.49
N HIS A 95 12.45 -3.87 21.78
CA HIS A 95 11.90 -4.75 22.81
C HIS A 95 12.06 -6.27 22.50
N GLY A 96 13.22 -6.65 21.93
CA GLY A 96 13.53 -8.03 21.59
C GLY A 96 12.83 -8.61 20.37
N ARG A 97 12.00 -7.81 19.66
CA ARG A 97 11.27 -8.20 18.44
C ARG A 97 11.79 -7.44 17.22
N THR A 98 11.76 -8.06 16.06
CA THR A 98 11.98 -7.35 14.80
C THR A 98 10.71 -6.59 14.44
N ARG A 99 10.84 -5.27 14.33
CA ARG A 99 9.78 -4.36 13.90
C ARG A 99 9.98 -4.01 12.43
N LYS A 100 8.86 -3.87 11.73
CA LYS A 100 8.84 -3.49 10.31
C LYS A 100 7.68 -2.53 10.12
N VAL A 101 7.97 -1.30 9.74
CA VAL A 101 6.98 -0.24 9.57
C VAL A 101 7.31 0.55 8.32
N HIS A 102 6.31 0.84 7.54
CA HIS A 102 6.37 1.78 6.43
C HIS A 102 5.86 3.14 6.87
N ASN A 103 6.53 4.17 6.43
CA ASN A 103 6.20 5.55 6.76
C ASN A 103 6.24 6.39 5.50
N LEU A 104 5.17 7.10 5.22
CA LEU A 104 5.06 8.08 4.15
C LEU A 104 5.51 9.44 4.67
N ILE A 105 6.33 10.14 3.91
CA ILE A 105 6.82 11.48 4.22
C ILE A 105 6.39 12.43 3.10
N LEU A 106 5.79 13.55 3.47
CA LEU A 106 5.44 14.65 2.58
C LEU A 106 6.39 15.81 2.85
N LEU A 107 6.89 16.45 1.79
CA LEU A 107 7.87 17.52 1.87
C LEU A 107 7.42 18.75 1.07
N PRO A 108 7.75 19.97 1.57
CA PRO A 108 7.33 21.23 0.95
C PRO A 108 8.06 21.55 -0.36
N SER A 109 9.19 20.89 -0.64
CA SER A 109 9.95 21.20 -1.84
C SER A 109 10.91 20.08 -2.25
N LEU A 110 11.41 20.15 -3.49
CA LEU A 110 12.45 19.26 -4.00
C LEU A 110 13.78 19.45 -3.29
N GLU A 111 14.05 20.66 -2.78
CA GLU A 111 15.26 20.98 -1.99
C GLU A 111 15.21 20.27 -0.64
N ALA A 112 14.08 20.34 0.08
CA ALA A 112 13.89 19.61 1.33
C ALA A 112 14.02 18.08 1.12
N ALA A 113 13.53 17.56 -0.01
CA ALA A 113 13.69 16.16 -0.37
C ALA A 113 15.16 15.78 -0.59
N GLU A 114 15.95 16.65 -1.21
CA GLU A 114 17.39 16.43 -1.40
C GLU A 114 18.14 16.44 -0.06
N GLU A 115 17.87 17.41 0.81
CA GLU A 115 18.50 17.48 2.13
C GLU A 115 18.22 16.24 2.97
N LEU A 116 16.97 15.79 3.02
CA LEU A 116 16.59 14.58 3.74
C LEU A 116 17.22 13.34 3.09
N SER A 117 17.26 13.25 1.77
CA SER A 117 17.86 12.13 1.05
C SER A 117 19.35 11.99 1.35
N VAL A 118 20.11 13.10 1.43
CA VAL A 118 21.53 13.09 1.81
C VAL A 118 21.74 12.53 3.21
N ARG A 119 20.87 12.89 4.17
CA ARG A 119 20.94 12.35 5.54
C ARG A 119 20.59 10.86 5.58
N LEU A 120 19.60 10.42 4.82
CA LEU A 120 19.20 9.02 4.73
C LEU A 120 20.26 8.15 4.03
N GLU A 121 20.95 8.67 3.02
CA GLU A 121 22.04 7.98 2.33
C GLU A 121 23.22 7.68 3.27
N ALA A 122 23.48 8.55 4.24
CA ALA A 122 24.49 8.32 5.27
C ALA A 122 24.13 7.15 6.22
N ILE A 123 22.85 6.76 6.30
CA ILE A 123 22.33 5.68 7.14
C ILE A 123 22.23 4.36 6.36
N GLY A 124 21.84 4.42 5.08
CA GLY A 124 21.61 3.25 4.28
C GLY A 124 21.54 3.49 2.79
N ASN A 125 21.29 2.41 2.03
CA ASN A 125 21.26 2.46 0.58
C ASN A 125 19.90 2.97 0.08
N ILE A 126 19.90 4.13 -0.58
CA ILE A 126 18.72 4.73 -1.22
C ILE A 126 18.72 4.60 -2.75
N HIS A 127 19.72 3.92 -3.34
CA HIS A 127 19.89 3.81 -4.79
C HIS A 127 19.28 2.56 -5.41
N SER A 128 18.96 1.55 -4.60
CA SER A 128 18.56 0.22 -5.11
C SER A 128 17.07 0.01 -5.19
N ASP A 129 16.28 0.89 -4.59
CA ASP A 129 14.82 0.84 -4.53
C ASP A 129 14.27 2.25 -4.29
N GLY A 130 13.21 2.62 -4.99
CA GLY A 130 12.52 3.90 -4.76
C GLY A 130 12.00 4.03 -3.33
N ARG A 131 11.57 2.89 -2.76
CA ARG A 131 11.24 2.75 -1.34
C ARG A 131 12.42 2.11 -0.59
N PRO A 132 13.37 2.87 -0.04
CA PRO A 132 14.55 2.32 0.61
C PRO A 132 14.18 1.57 1.89
N ILE A 133 14.92 0.46 2.13
CA ILE A 133 14.84 -0.29 3.38
C ILE A 133 15.99 0.15 4.27
N LEU A 134 15.65 0.78 5.39
CA LEU A 134 16.63 1.30 6.33
C LEU A 134 16.59 0.53 7.65
N GLY A 135 17.76 0.30 8.23
CA GLY A 135 17.92 -0.26 9.57
C GLY A 135 17.70 0.80 10.67
N LEU A 136 16.71 1.66 10.49
CA LEU A 136 16.41 2.82 11.34
C LEU A 136 15.08 2.60 12.06
N ASP A 137 14.99 3.02 13.32
CA ASP A 137 13.74 3.04 14.08
C ASP A 137 12.79 4.11 13.50
N SER A 138 11.50 3.82 13.44
CA SER A 138 10.51 4.79 12.91
C SER A 138 10.47 6.08 13.72
N ARG A 139 10.67 6.01 15.03
CA ARG A 139 10.80 7.19 15.91
C ARG A 139 12.01 8.03 15.51
N ASP A 140 13.15 7.39 15.26
CA ASP A 140 14.38 8.09 14.88
C ASP A 140 14.29 8.65 13.44
N LEU A 141 13.57 7.95 12.54
CA LEU A 141 13.24 8.49 11.20
C LEU A 141 12.38 9.75 11.29
N LEU A 142 11.37 9.75 12.18
CA LEU A 142 10.52 10.93 12.42
C LEU A 142 11.36 12.09 12.96
N GLU A 143 12.21 11.85 13.97
CA GLU A 143 13.13 12.86 14.52
C GLU A 143 14.03 13.45 13.44
N LEU A 144 14.70 12.60 12.66
CA LEU A 144 15.56 13.00 11.55
C LEU A 144 14.81 13.84 10.52
N THR A 145 13.58 13.46 10.20
CA THR A 145 12.72 14.18 9.24
C THR A 145 12.41 15.59 9.74
N LEU A 146 11.94 15.71 10.99
CA LEU A 146 11.58 17.00 11.59
C LEU A 146 12.79 17.90 11.86
N GLU A 147 13.94 17.33 12.20
CA GLU A 147 15.21 18.09 12.30
C GLU A 147 15.66 18.66 10.96
N THR A 148 15.41 17.92 9.85
CA THR A 148 15.80 18.35 8.51
C THR A 148 14.81 19.34 7.94
N CYS A 149 13.53 19.07 8.09
CA CYS A 149 12.44 19.88 7.56
C CYS A 149 11.28 19.91 8.57
N PRO A 150 11.19 20.95 9.42
CA PRO A 150 10.10 21.08 10.41
C PRO A 150 8.71 21.19 9.81
N GLU A 151 8.59 21.56 8.53
CA GLU A 151 7.33 21.63 7.80
C GLU A 151 6.90 20.29 7.21
N ALA A 152 7.74 19.26 7.29
CA ALA A 152 7.40 17.92 6.79
C ALA A 152 6.17 17.35 7.50
N GLU A 153 5.39 16.55 6.78
CA GLU A 153 4.34 15.74 7.36
C GLU A 153 4.72 14.27 7.29
N PHE A 154 4.50 13.56 8.41
CA PHE A 154 4.92 12.18 8.58
C PHE A 154 3.72 11.31 8.89
N ILE A 155 3.45 10.32 8.04
CA ILE A 155 2.24 9.52 8.07
C ILE A 155 2.63 8.04 8.13
N PRO A 156 2.31 7.30 9.20
CA PRO A 156 2.40 5.84 9.19
C PRO A 156 1.54 5.27 8.08
N ALA A 157 2.17 4.51 7.17
CA ALA A 157 1.53 4.01 5.96
C ALA A 157 0.72 2.73 6.24
N HIS A 158 -0.46 2.60 5.59
CA HIS A 158 -1.33 1.39 5.58
C HIS A 158 -1.26 0.59 6.87
N ILE A 159 -1.65 1.21 7.99
CA ILE A 159 -1.31 0.80 9.36
C ILE A 159 -1.74 -0.62 9.78
N TRP A 160 -2.58 -1.30 9.03
CA TRP A 160 -3.11 -2.63 9.35
C TRP A 160 -2.58 -3.78 8.49
N THR A 161 -1.77 -3.52 7.46
CA THR A 161 -1.21 -4.64 6.69
C THR A 161 -0.44 -5.59 7.60
N PRO A 162 -0.56 -6.93 7.43
CA PRO A 162 0.04 -7.90 8.36
C PRO A 162 1.55 -7.74 8.56
N HIS A 163 2.24 -7.23 7.54
CA HIS A 163 3.68 -6.94 7.54
C HIS A 163 3.91 -5.48 7.18
N PHE A 164 4.99 -4.91 7.71
CA PHE A 164 5.44 -3.54 7.40
C PHE A 164 4.42 -2.45 7.74
N ALA A 165 3.67 -2.63 8.80
CA ALA A 165 2.68 -1.66 9.26
C ALA A 165 2.76 -1.43 10.76
N MET A 166 2.37 -0.21 11.20
CA MET A 166 2.42 0.17 12.61
C MET A 166 1.63 -0.79 13.51
N PHE A 167 0.44 -1.22 13.10
CA PHE A 167 -0.41 -2.17 13.82
C PHE A 167 -0.41 -3.58 13.23
N GLY A 168 0.52 -3.87 12.31
CA GLY A 168 0.59 -5.17 11.65
C GLY A 168 0.80 -6.33 12.62
N ALA A 169 0.03 -7.41 12.46
CA ALA A 169 0.02 -8.56 13.37
C ALA A 169 1.39 -9.24 13.56
N PHE A 170 2.26 -9.23 12.55
CA PHE A 170 3.53 -9.94 12.62
C PHE A 170 4.70 -9.09 13.11
N SER A 171 4.71 -7.80 12.84
CA SER A 171 5.87 -6.94 13.10
C SER A 171 5.54 -5.56 13.63
N GLY A 172 4.27 -5.28 13.88
CA GLY A 172 3.80 -3.99 14.38
C GLY A 172 3.85 -3.85 15.90
N PHE A 173 3.22 -2.80 16.36
CA PHE A 173 3.06 -2.36 17.74
C PHE A 173 1.59 -2.42 18.13
N ASP A 174 1.30 -2.20 19.41
CA ASP A 174 -0.09 -2.17 19.90
C ASP A 174 -0.62 -0.74 20.05
N THR A 175 0.27 0.25 20.16
CA THR A 175 -0.10 1.67 20.24
C THR A 175 0.84 2.55 19.40
N VAL A 176 0.41 3.79 19.14
CA VAL A 176 1.21 4.82 18.46
C VAL A 176 2.43 5.19 19.31
N GLU A 177 2.24 5.28 20.63
CA GLU A 177 3.28 5.62 21.61
C GLU A 177 4.35 4.54 21.70
N GLU A 178 3.99 3.27 21.55
CA GLU A 178 5.00 2.19 21.47
C GLU A 178 5.88 2.31 20.23
N CYS A 179 5.34 2.81 19.12
CA CYS A 179 6.07 3.00 17.87
C CYS A 179 6.92 4.27 17.89
N PHE A 180 6.35 5.39 18.31
CA PHE A 180 6.98 6.72 18.17
C PHE A 180 7.47 7.34 19.47
N GLY A 181 7.16 6.72 20.63
CA GLY A 181 7.64 7.17 21.95
C GLY A 181 7.23 8.62 22.26
N ASP A 182 8.20 9.42 22.63
CA ASP A 182 8.06 10.84 22.96
C ASP A 182 7.65 11.74 21.75
N LEU A 183 7.74 11.22 20.54
CA LEU A 183 7.32 11.91 19.32
C LEU A 183 5.93 11.49 18.82
N ALA A 184 5.19 10.67 19.57
CA ALA A 184 3.86 10.22 19.16
C ALA A 184 2.89 11.37 18.88
N ASP A 185 3.01 12.51 19.58
CA ASP A 185 2.20 13.70 19.36
C ASP A 185 2.54 14.45 18.06
N GLN A 186 3.62 14.10 17.39
CA GLN A 186 4.00 14.62 16.06
C GLN A 186 3.34 13.84 14.91
N ILE A 187 2.63 12.75 15.22
CA ILE A 187 1.83 12.01 14.26
C ILE A 187 0.42 12.62 14.27
N HIS A 188 0.02 13.18 13.12
CA HIS A 188 -1.27 13.87 12.96
C HIS A 188 -2.27 13.07 12.10
N GLY A 189 -1.77 12.19 11.22
CA GLY A 189 -2.57 11.36 10.36
C GLY A 189 -2.00 9.95 10.22
N VAL A 190 -2.85 9.00 9.84
CA VAL A 190 -2.50 7.61 9.53
C VAL A 190 -3.24 7.14 8.30
N GLU A 191 -2.63 6.26 7.49
CA GLU A 191 -3.31 5.66 6.35
C GLU A 191 -4.13 4.43 6.77
N THR A 192 -5.39 4.40 6.33
CA THR A 192 -6.24 3.19 6.36
C THR A 192 -5.61 2.09 5.52
N GLY A 193 -5.24 2.41 4.29
CA GLY A 193 -4.68 1.51 3.29
C GLY A 193 -5.68 0.45 2.83
N LEU A 194 -5.41 -0.22 1.73
CA LEU A 194 -6.30 -1.21 1.08
C LEU A 194 -6.78 -2.38 1.97
N SER A 195 -6.28 -2.49 3.18
CA SER A 195 -6.61 -3.59 4.12
C SER A 195 -7.61 -3.20 5.21
N SER A 196 -7.92 -1.92 5.35
CA SER A 196 -8.89 -1.43 6.36
C SER A 196 -9.68 -0.24 5.83
N ASP A 197 -10.81 0.04 6.45
CA ASP A 197 -11.64 1.21 6.20
C ASP A 197 -11.88 2.02 7.48
N PRO A 198 -12.47 3.21 7.42
CA PRO A 198 -12.76 4.00 8.60
C PRO A 198 -13.57 3.27 9.69
N PRO A 199 -14.61 2.48 9.40
CA PRO A 199 -15.32 1.68 10.39
C PRO A 199 -14.45 0.72 11.20
N MET A 200 -13.44 0.11 10.58
CA MET A 200 -12.47 -0.74 11.29
C MET A 200 -11.59 0.11 12.21
N ASN A 201 -11.14 1.28 11.76
CA ASN A 201 -10.31 2.21 12.53
C ASN A 201 -11.04 2.87 13.70
N TRP A 202 -12.34 3.19 13.57
CA TRP A 202 -13.16 3.79 14.65
C TRP A 202 -13.31 2.89 15.88
N ARG A 203 -13.00 1.63 15.76
CA ARG A 203 -12.99 0.68 16.87
C ARG A 203 -11.84 0.86 17.85
N VAL A 204 -10.82 1.64 17.47
CA VAL A 204 -9.63 1.93 18.28
C VAL A 204 -9.65 3.41 18.68
N SER A 205 -10.05 3.71 19.92
CA SER A 205 -10.25 5.10 20.39
C SER A 205 -8.99 5.95 20.36
N ALA A 206 -7.82 5.33 20.47
CA ALA A 206 -6.53 6.00 20.37
C ALA A 206 -6.28 6.68 19.01
N LEU A 207 -7.02 6.29 17.97
CA LEU A 207 -6.94 6.89 16.63
C LEU A 207 -7.83 8.14 16.45
N ASP A 208 -8.73 8.44 17.38
CA ASP A 208 -9.67 9.57 17.22
C ASP A 208 -8.99 10.94 17.07
N ARG A 209 -7.78 11.09 17.62
CA ARG A 209 -6.99 12.33 17.51
C ARG A 209 -6.27 12.48 16.17
N LEU A 210 -6.28 11.44 15.33
CA LEU A 210 -5.55 11.39 14.07
C LEU A 210 -6.51 11.51 12.89
N SER A 211 -6.08 12.20 11.86
CA SER A 211 -6.76 12.17 10.57
C SER A 211 -6.62 10.80 9.93
N LEU A 212 -7.75 10.17 9.59
CA LEU A 212 -7.73 8.98 8.74
C LEU A 212 -7.57 9.43 7.30
N LEU A 213 -6.52 8.95 6.64
CA LEU A 213 -6.14 9.26 5.26
C LEU A 213 -6.21 7.98 4.42
N SER A 214 -6.47 8.15 3.15
CA SER A 214 -6.64 7.02 2.24
C SER A 214 -5.85 7.29 0.96
N HIS A 215 -4.90 6.41 0.65
CA HIS A 215 -4.03 6.55 -0.52
C HIS A 215 -3.83 5.20 -1.20
N SER A 216 -3.62 5.20 -2.51
CA SER A 216 -3.70 3.99 -3.33
C SER A 216 -2.54 3.01 -3.20
N ASP A 217 -1.38 3.43 -2.70
CA ASP A 217 -0.12 2.65 -2.75
C ASP A 217 0.14 2.11 -4.17
N ALA A 218 -0.04 3.00 -5.17
CA ALA A 218 -0.09 2.62 -6.58
C ALA A 218 1.28 2.20 -7.10
N HIS A 219 1.38 0.95 -7.56
CA HIS A 219 2.54 0.37 -8.24
C HIS A 219 2.37 0.33 -9.78
N SER A 220 1.32 0.96 -10.30
CA SER A 220 1.11 1.22 -11.71
C SER A 220 0.19 2.43 -11.87
N PRO A 221 0.34 3.27 -12.91
CA PRO A 221 -0.42 4.50 -13.04
C PRO A 221 -1.94 4.28 -13.14
N SER A 222 -2.36 3.12 -13.67
CA SER A 222 -3.78 2.74 -13.74
C SER A 222 -4.42 2.47 -12.38
N ARG A 223 -3.62 2.30 -11.33
CA ARG A 223 -4.07 2.06 -9.96
C ARG A 223 -4.19 3.32 -9.11
N LEU A 224 -3.80 4.48 -9.66
CA LEU A 224 -4.05 5.77 -9.00
C LEU A 224 -5.52 5.91 -8.59
N GLY A 225 -5.75 6.48 -7.42
CA GLY A 225 -7.08 6.73 -6.89
C GLY A 225 -7.87 5.47 -6.53
N ARG A 226 -7.23 4.29 -6.36
CA ARG A 226 -7.91 3.16 -5.76
C ARG A 226 -8.41 3.51 -4.36
N GLU A 227 -7.63 4.33 -3.67
CA GLU A 227 -7.97 5.07 -2.46
C GLU A 227 -7.52 6.52 -2.65
N ALA A 228 -8.20 7.48 -2.03
CA ALA A 228 -7.86 8.90 -2.14
C ALA A 228 -8.53 9.72 -1.04
N ASP A 229 -7.99 10.89 -0.75
CA ASP A 229 -8.59 11.90 0.11
C ASP A 229 -9.48 12.87 -0.66
N LEU A 230 -10.55 13.32 -0.01
CA LEU A 230 -11.42 14.40 -0.46
C LEU A 230 -11.08 15.67 0.32
N LEU A 231 -10.61 16.70 -0.35
CA LEU A 231 -10.13 17.93 0.25
C LEU A 231 -10.89 19.16 -0.26
N ASP A 232 -11.11 20.15 0.61
CA ASP A 232 -11.67 21.46 0.27
C ASP A 232 -10.79 22.58 0.85
N THR A 233 -9.58 22.63 0.33
CA THR A 233 -8.55 23.63 0.64
C THR A 233 -8.03 24.24 -0.65
N GLY A 234 -7.13 25.20 -0.59
CA GLY A 234 -6.32 25.57 -1.76
C GLY A 234 -5.34 24.46 -2.12
N LEU A 235 -4.93 24.45 -3.40
CA LEU A 235 -3.92 23.51 -3.90
C LEU A 235 -2.51 24.03 -3.56
N SER A 236 -2.14 23.91 -2.29
CA SER A 236 -0.81 24.26 -1.78
C SER A 236 -0.38 23.27 -0.71
N TYR A 237 0.93 23.11 -0.53
CA TYR A 237 1.49 22.23 0.51
C TYR A 237 1.09 22.64 1.93
N PRO A 238 1.17 23.94 2.33
CA PRO A 238 0.80 24.36 3.67
C PRO A 238 -0.67 24.08 4.00
N GLU A 239 -1.58 24.30 3.04
CA GLU A 239 -3.02 24.05 3.27
C GLU A 239 -3.33 22.54 3.31
N LEU A 240 -2.63 21.73 2.51
CA LEU A 240 -2.71 20.27 2.58
C LEU A 240 -2.29 19.77 3.96
N VAL A 241 -1.12 20.19 4.43
CA VAL A 241 -0.58 19.78 5.74
C VAL A 241 -1.47 20.26 6.87
N GLN A 242 -2.01 21.50 6.79
CA GLN A 242 -2.97 22.00 7.75
C GLN A 242 -4.22 21.12 7.81
N ALA A 243 -4.77 20.70 6.67
CA ALA A 243 -5.92 19.81 6.63
C ALA A 243 -5.63 18.44 7.26
N ILE A 244 -4.44 17.89 7.04
CA ILE A 244 -4.01 16.63 7.66
C ILE A 244 -3.89 16.80 9.18
N ARG A 245 -3.26 17.89 9.65
CA ARG A 245 -2.98 18.12 11.07
C ARG A 245 -4.23 18.44 11.91
N THR A 246 -5.20 19.10 11.31
CA THR A 246 -6.38 19.59 12.05
C THR A 246 -7.69 18.93 11.65
N GLY A 247 -7.71 18.22 10.53
CA GLY A 247 -8.94 17.70 9.91
C GLY A 247 -9.80 18.80 9.27
N GLU A 248 -9.42 20.10 9.37
CA GLU A 248 -10.16 21.20 8.73
C GLU A 248 -9.86 21.21 7.22
N GLY A 249 -10.89 21.13 6.40
CA GLY A 249 -10.73 21.00 4.94
C GLY A 249 -10.55 19.56 4.44
N LEU A 250 -10.32 18.58 5.32
CA LEU A 250 -10.45 17.16 5.00
C LEU A 250 -11.93 16.79 5.07
N LEU A 251 -12.54 16.57 3.91
CA LEU A 251 -13.98 16.29 3.78
C LEU A 251 -14.30 14.81 4.03
N GLY A 252 -13.37 13.91 3.75
CA GLY A 252 -13.55 12.47 3.89
C GLY A 252 -12.60 11.71 2.99
N THR A 253 -12.84 10.41 2.82
CA THR A 253 -11.99 9.52 2.06
C THR A 253 -12.76 8.71 1.03
N LEU A 254 -12.05 8.28 -0.03
CA LEU A 254 -12.47 7.26 -0.98
C LEU A 254 -11.72 5.98 -0.63
N GLU A 255 -12.47 4.94 -0.28
CA GLU A 255 -11.91 3.70 0.24
C GLU A 255 -12.11 2.55 -0.73
N PHE A 256 -11.15 1.67 -0.80
CA PHE A 256 -11.30 0.37 -1.43
C PHE A 256 -12.10 -0.57 -0.50
N PHE A 257 -12.57 -1.69 -1.01
CA PHE A 257 -13.24 -2.69 -0.18
C PHE A 257 -12.20 -3.58 0.51
N PRO A 258 -11.97 -3.46 1.83
CA PRO A 258 -10.93 -4.23 2.53
C PRO A 258 -11.20 -5.74 2.47
N GLU A 259 -12.45 -6.15 2.27
CA GLU A 259 -12.82 -7.55 2.09
C GLU A 259 -12.21 -8.18 0.84
N GLU A 260 -11.81 -7.41 -0.18
CA GLU A 260 -11.10 -7.93 -1.35
C GLU A 260 -9.64 -8.30 -1.03
N GLY A 261 -9.11 -7.81 0.10
CA GLY A 261 -7.77 -8.11 0.57
C GLY A 261 -7.57 -9.61 0.88
N LYS A 262 -6.47 -10.18 0.40
CA LYS A 262 -6.15 -11.62 0.54
C LYS A 262 -5.89 -12.11 1.97
N TYR A 263 -5.90 -11.21 2.94
CA TYR A 263 -5.71 -11.48 4.38
C TYR A 263 -6.74 -10.77 5.24
N HIS A 264 -7.95 -10.52 4.70
CA HIS A 264 -8.97 -9.78 5.45
C HIS A 264 -9.47 -10.58 6.66
N LEU A 265 -9.92 -11.81 6.45
CA LEU A 265 -10.35 -12.71 7.52
C LEU A 265 -9.32 -13.80 7.82
N ASP A 266 -9.54 -14.48 8.97
CA ASP A 266 -8.76 -15.64 9.36
C ASP A 266 -9.08 -16.83 8.46
N GLY A 267 -8.09 -17.70 8.22
CA GLY A 267 -8.41 -18.86 7.41
C GLY A 267 -7.33 -19.88 7.21
N HIS A 268 -7.68 -20.94 6.48
CA HIS A 268 -6.79 -21.96 5.98
C HIS A 268 -7.20 -22.35 4.56
N ARG A 269 -6.55 -21.73 3.58
CA ARG A 269 -6.88 -21.85 2.15
C ARG A 269 -6.94 -23.31 1.68
N ASN A 270 -5.97 -24.13 2.05
CA ASN A 270 -5.91 -25.54 1.63
C ASN A 270 -7.11 -26.38 2.10
N CYS A 271 -7.84 -25.93 3.10
CA CYS A 271 -9.05 -26.56 3.62
C CYS A 271 -10.34 -25.81 3.26
N GLY A 272 -10.23 -24.66 2.57
CA GLY A 272 -11.38 -23.80 2.24
C GLY A 272 -12.07 -23.23 3.49
N VAL A 273 -11.30 -23.00 4.57
CA VAL A 273 -11.81 -22.47 5.84
C VAL A 273 -11.56 -20.98 5.90
N CYS A 274 -12.61 -20.19 6.05
CA CYS A 274 -12.63 -18.76 6.29
C CYS A 274 -13.48 -18.50 7.53
N LEU A 275 -12.95 -17.83 8.53
CA LEU A 275 -13.55 -17.61 9.84
C LEU A 275 -13.44 -16.15 10.26
N THR A 276 -14.43 -15.67 10.99
CA THR A 276 -14.35 -14.40 11.72
C THR A 276 -13.42 -14.53 12.93
N PRO A 277 -12.93 -13.41 13.50
CA PRO A 277 -12.12 -13.44 14.72
C PRO A 277 -12.77 -14.20 15.88
N ALA A 278 -14.08 -14.01 16.08
CA ALA A 278 -14.84 -14.70 17.13
C ALA A 278 -14.88 -16.22 16.92
N GLU A 279 -15.16 -16.66 15.70
CA GLU A 279 -15.15 -18.09 15.36
C GLU A 279 -13.74 -18.71 15.51
N THR A 280 -12.70 -17.94 15.20
CA THR A 280 -11.30 -18.35 15.39
C THR A 280 -10.97 -18.52 16.87
N ALA A 281 -11.41 -17.59 17.71
CA ALA A 281 -11.21 -17.64 19.16
C ALA A 281 -11.92 -18.88 19.78
N GLU A 282 -13.17 -19.14 19.40
CA GLU A 282 -13.91 -20.33 19.84
C GLU A 282 -13.22 -21.66 19.49
N ARG A 283 -12.43 -21.66 18.41
CA ARG A 283 -11.68 -22.84 17.93
C ARG A 283 -10.23 -22.89 18.38
N GLY A 284 -9.82 -21.94 19.25
CA GLY A 284 -8.45 -21.86 19.76
C GLY A 284 -7.41 -21.60 18.66
N GLY A 285 -7.78 -20.89 17.57
CA GLY A 285 -6.89 -20.55 16.45
C GLY A 285 -6.55 -21.75 15.54
N LEU A 286 -7.31 -22.84 15.58
CA LEU A 286 -7.04 -24.07 14.84
C LEU A 286 -8.07 -24.31 13.73
N CYS A 287 -7.59 -24.77 12.58
CA CYS A 287 -8.43 -25.16 11.46
C CYS A 287 -9.31 -26.37 11.84
N PRO A 288 -10.66 -26.28 11.73
CA PRO A 288 -11.57 -27.36 12.11
C PRO A 288 -11.46 -28.61 11.22
N VAL A 289 -10.80 -28.49 10.06
CA VAL A 289 -10.65 -29.60 9.10
C VAL A 289 -9.36 -30.38 9.34
N CYS A 290 -8.22 -29.72 9.57
CA CYS A 290 -6.94 -30.39 9.64
C CYS A 290 -6.17 -30.15 10.95
N GLY A 291 -6.68 -29.34 11.89
CA GLY A 291 -6.06 -29.05 13.17
C GLY A 291 -4.80 -28.18 13.13
N LYS A 292 -4.41 -27.65 11.96
CA LYS A 292 -3.29 -26.70 11.84
C LYS A 292 -3.71 -25.32 12.30
N LYS A 293 -2.73 -24.48 12.68
CA LYS A 293 -2.98 -23.06 12.98
C LYS A 293 -3.60 -22.36 11.76
N LEU A 294 -4.55 -21.50 12.03
CA LEU A 294 -5.10 -20.57 11.05
C LEU A 294 -4.12 -19.45 10.75
N THR A 295 -4.17 -18.94 9.53
CA THR A 295 -3.54 -17.66 9.18
C THR A 295 -4.46 -16.56 9.69
N ILE A 296 -3.92 -15.67 10.53
CA ILE A 296 -4.66 -14.58 11.15
C ILE A 296 -4.81 -13.43 10.15
N GLY A 297 -6.02 -12.92 10.03
CA GLY A 297 -6.37 -11.81 9.15
C GLY A 297 -6.27 -10.43 9.81
N VAL A 298 -6.53 -9.41 8.99
CA VAL A 298 -6.51 -8.01 9.45
C VAL A 298 -7.64 -7.72 10.43
N GLU A 299 -8.84 -8.22 10.15
CA GLU A 299 -10.02 -8.04 11.03
C GLU A 299 -9.76 -8.59 12.45
N HIS A 300 -9.02 -9.69 12.55
CA HIS A 300 -8.62 -10.26 13.85
C HIS A 300 -7.70 -9.31 14.61
N ARG A 301 -6.75 -8.70 13.91
CA ARG A 301 -5.83 -7.75 14.55
C ARG A 301 -6.55 -6.48 14.98
N VAL A 302 -7.51 -6.00 14.21
CA VAL A 302 -8.40 -4.91 14.62
C VAL A 302 -9.18 -5.29 15.88
N GLU A 303 -9.76 -6.51 15.93
CA GLU A 303 -10.48 -7.02 17.10
C GLU A 303 -9.60 -7.09 18.35
N GLU A 304 -8.31 -7.49 18.21
CA GLU A 304 -7.35 -7.51 19.32
C GLU A 304 -7.07 -6.14 19.93
N LEU A 305 -7.03 -5.09 19.11
CA LEU A 305 -6.72 -3.72 19.56
C LEU A 305 -7.96 -2.87 19.84
N ALA A 306 -9.14 -3.34 19.44
CA ALA A 306 -10.39 -2.61 19.59
C ALA A 306 -10.80 -2.47 21.05
N ASP A 307 -11.15 -1.26 21.45
CA ASP A 307 -11.78 -0.91 22.73
C ASP A 307 -13.25 -0.51 22.57
N ARG A 308 -13.78 -0.59 21.34
CA ARG A 308 -15.16 -0.25 20.96
C ARG A 308 -15.80 -1.35 20.14
N PRO A 309 -17.13 -1.54 20.23
CA PRO A 309 -17.84 -2.58 19.47
C PRO A 309 -17.83 -2.31 17.97
N ALA A 310 -18.01 -3.36 17.18
CA ALA A 310 -18.27 -3.22 15.75
C ALA A 310 -19.51 -2.35 15.49
N GLY A 311 -19.43 -1.48 14.47
CA GLY A 311 -20.49 -0.52 14.13
C GLY A 311 -20.47 0.76 14.96
N PHE A 312 -19.52 0.94 15.89
CA PHE A 312 -19.31 2.23 16.54
C PHE A 312 -18.84 3.28 15.53
N ARG A 313 -19.36 4.49 15.65
CA ARG A 313 -18.94 5.65 14.86
C ARG A 313 -18.69 6.83 15.78
N PRO A 314 -17.51 7.45 15.81
CA PRO A 314 -17.26 8.70 16.53
C PRO A 314 -18.19 9.82 16.03
N GLU A 315 -18.54 10.75 16.92
CA GLU A 315 -19.45 11.86 16.58
C GLU A 315 -18.88 12.76 15.50
N GLU A 316 -17.56 12.97 15.53
CA GLU A 316 -16.82 13.83 14.58
C GLU A 316 -16.23 13.06 13.40
N ALA A 317 -16.58 11.77 13.24
CA ALA A 317 -16.07 10.94 12.16
C ALA A 317 -16.39 11.51 10.79
N LYS A 318 -15.34 11.69 9.97
CA LYS A 318 -15.49 12.12 8.59
C LYS A 318 -16.26 11.07 7.77
N PRO A 319 -17.01 11.49 6.74
CA PRO A 319 -17.63 10.55 5.82
C PRO A 319 -16.58 9.82 4.97
N PHE A 320 -16.96 8.69 4.42
CA PHE A 320 -16.19 7.96 3.44
C PHE A 320 -17.10 7.36 2.37
N GLU A 321 -16.53 7.06 1.21
CA GLU A 321 -17.22 6.39 0.10
C GLU A 321 -16.43 5.14 -0.29
N SER A 322 -17.04 3.95 -0.21
CA SER A 322 -16.40 2.73 -0.70
C SER A 322 -16.61 2.61 -2.21
N LEU A 323 -15.51 2.61 -2.97
CA LEU A 323 -15.51 2.57 -4.43
C LEU A 323 -14.61 1.43 -4.94
N ALA A 324 -14.88 1.01 -6.17
CA ALA A 324 -13.98 0.17 -6.94
C ALA A 324 -13.66 0.86 -8.27
N PRO A 325 -12.48 0.57 -8.89
CA PRO A 325 -12.13 1.12 -10.19
C PRO A 325 -13.21 0.87 -11.25
N LEU A 326 -13.51 1.86 -12.08
CA LEU A 326 -14.60 1.77 -13.08
C LEU A 326 -14.50 0.53 -13.98
N PRO A 327 -13.33 0.05 -14.45
CA PRO A 327 -13.25 -1.22 -15.18
C PRO A 327 -13.72 -2.42 -14.37
N GLU A 328 -13.50 -2.45 -13.06
CA GLU A 328 -13.95 -3.49 -12.14
C GLU A 328 -15.46 -3.42 -11.94
N VAL A 329 -16.01 -2.21 -11.82
CA VAL A 329 -17.48 -1.97 -11.74
C VAL A 329 -18.17 -2.40 -13.03
N ILE A 330 -17.63 -2.06 -14.21
CA ILE A 330 -18.15 -2.51 -15.50
C ILE A 330 -18.15 -4.04 -15.57
N ALA A 331 -17.05 -4.68 -15.19
CA ALA A 331 -16.93 -6.13 -15.20
C ALA A 331 -17.93 -6.82 -14.25
N ALA A 332 -18.03 -6.34 -13.01
CA ALA A 332 -18.98 -6.84 -12.02
C ALA A 332 -20.44 -6.65 -12.43
N SER A 333 -20.72 -5.60 -13.22
CA SER A 333 -22.08 -5.29 -13.71
C SER A 333 -22.46 -6.04 -14.99
N THR A 334 -21.48 -6.53 -15.74
CA THR A 334 -21.72 -7.19 -17.05
C THR A 334 -21.35 -8.67 -17.08
N GLY A 335 -20.77 -9.19 -15.99
CA GLY A 335 -20.25 -10.57 -15.92
C GLY A 335 -18.99 -10.79 -16.74
N GLY A 336 -18.24 -9.70 -17.05
CA GLY A 336 -17.01 -9.72 -17.81
C GLY A 336 -15.75 -9.83 -16.94
N SER A 337 -14.61 -9.50 -17.54
CA SER A 337 -13.33 -9.34 -16.84
C SER A 337 -12.90 -7.87 -16.91
N ALA A 338 -12.36 -7.32 -15.82
CA ALA A 338 -11.87 -5.94 -15.78
C ALA A 338 -10.80 -5.64 -16.85
N ALA A 339 -9.93 -6.62 -17.14
CA ALA A 339 -8.93 -6.54 -18.20
C ALA A 339 -9.45 -6.98 -19.58
N GLY A 340 -10.75 -7.29 -19.70
CA GLY A 340 -11.36 -7.75 -20.93
C GLY A 340 -11.45 -6.63 -21.97
N LYS A 341 -11.21 -6.95 -23.24
CA LYS A 341 -11.22 -5.97 -24.36
C LYS A 341 -12.52 -5.14 -24.38
N LYS A 342 -13.68 -5.79 -24.24
CA LYS A 342 -14.99 -5.11 -24.23
C LYS A 342 -15.13 -4.15 -23.06
N THR A 343 -14.65 -4.55 -21.88
CA THR A 343 -14.66 -3.71 -20.67
C THR A 343 -13.80 -2.47 -20.87
N LEU A 344 -12.60 -2.64 -21.41
CA LEU A 344 -11.68 -1.52 -21.67
C LEU A 344 -12.19 -0.59 -22.77
N GLU A 345 -12.78 -1.14 -23.87
CA GLU A 345 -13.43 -0.32 -24.90
C GLU A 345 -14.61 0.48 -24.33
N GLN A 346 -15.40 -0.11 -23.43
CA GLN A 346 -16.49 0.58 -22.77
C GLN A 346 -15.96 1.66 -21.82
N TYR A 347 -14.93 1.36 -21.05
CA TYR A 347 -14.26 2.31 -20.19
C TYR A 347 -13.76 3.54 -20.95
N GLU A 348 -13.02 3.35 -22.06
CA GLU A 348 -12.53 4.44 -22.90
C GLU A 348 -13.66 5.30 -23.45
N ARG A 349 -14.73 4.69 -23.92
CA ARG A 349 -15.91 5.40 -24.41
C ARG A 349 -16.55 6.25 -23.32
N LEU A 350 -16.72 5.71 -22.12
CA LEU A 350 -17.34 6.44 -21.01
C LEU A 350 -16.50 7.62 -20.57
N LEU A 351 -15.17 7.48 -20.52
CA LEU A 351 -14.30 8.62 -20.25
C LEU A 351 -14.41 9.74 -21.27
N GLN A 352 -14.61 9.39 -22.56
CA GLN A 352 -14.79 10.38 -23.63
C GLN A 352 -16.14 11.07 -23.59
N THR A 353 -17.19 10.38 -23.16
CA THR A 353 -18.58 10.89 -23.23
C THR A 353 -19.06 11.51 -21.91
N LEU A 354 -18.59 11.00 -20.76
CA LEU A 354 -19.09 11.39 -19.44
C LEU A 354 -18.04 12.06 -18.56
N GLY A 355 -16.77 12.06 -18.98
CA GLY A 355 -15.68 12.69 -18.22
C GLY A 355 -14.87 11.71 -17.40
N PRO A 356 -14.09 12.21 -16.41
CA PRO A 356 -13.17 11.39 -15.60
C PRO A 356 -13.87 10.30 -14.80
N GLU A 357 -13.09 9.27 -14.45
CA GLU A 357 -13.59 8.06 -13.75
C GLU A 357 -14.37 8.39 -12.47
N PHE A 358 -13.83 9.26 -11.60
CA PHE A 358 -14.52 9.62 -10.36
C PHE A 358 -15.83 10.39 -10.62
N THR A 359 -15.88 11.25 -11.62
CA THR A 359 -17.12 11.92 -12.02
C THR A 359 -18.17 10.88 -12.46
N ILE A 360 -17.76 9.86 -13.23
CA ILE A 360 -18.65 8.78 -13.66
C ILE A 360 -19.15 7.97 -12.46
N LEU A 361 -18.25 7.60 -11.56
CA LEU A 361 -18.60 6.76 -10.39
C LEU A 361 -19.46 7.50 -9.36
N ARG A 362 -19.26 8.83 -9.18
CA ARG A 362 -19.84 9.59 -8.08
C ARG A 362 -20.98 10.53 -8.49
N ASP A 363 -20.83 11.27 -9.60
CA ASP A 363 -21.62 12.47 -9.85
C ASP A 363 -22.60 12.35 -11.03
N VAL A 364 -22.24 11.60 -12.09
CA VAL A 364 -23.08 11.46 -13.30
C VAL A 364 -24.46 10.91 -12.94
N PRO A 365 -25.58 11.57 -13.38
CA PRO A 365 -26.93 11.08 -13.14
C PRO A 365 -27.15 9.67 -13.69
N ILE A 366 -27.97 8.87 -13.00
CA ILE A 366 -28.21 7.46 -13.37
C ILE A 366 -28.86 7.36 -14.75
N GLU A 367 -29.70 8.31 -15.12
CA GLU A 367 -30.35 8.39 -16.43
C GLU A 367 -29.32 8.57 -17.58
N ASP A 368 -28.28 9.36 -17.34
CA ASP A 368 -27.20 9.55 -18.28
C ASP A 368 -26.32 8.29 -18.38
N LEU A 369 -26.05 7.64 -17.23
CA LEU A 369 -25.38 6.33 -17.20
C LEU A 369 -26.17 5.26 -17.96
N GLN A 370 -27.51 5.24 -17.83
CA GLN A 370 -28.35 4.30 -18.58
C GLN A 370 -28.23 4.50 -20.09
N ARG A 371 -28.19 5.76 -20.52
CA ARG A 371 -28.07 6.11 -21.95
C ARG A 371 -26.70 5.75 -22.52
N GLU A 372 -25.63 6.07 -21.80
CA GLU A 372 -24.25 5.96 -22.31
C GLU A 372 -23.60 4.60 -21.97
N ALA A 373 -23.84 4.06 -20.77
CA ALA A 373 -23.20 2.82 -20.29
C ALA A 373 -24.11 1.58 -20.38
N GLY A 374 -25.41 1.80 -20.55
CA GLY A 374 -26.45 0.76 -20.58
C GLY A 374 -26.94 0.37 -19.16
N PRO A 375 -28.06 -0.37 -19.12
CA PRO A 375 -28.81 -0.58 -17.87
C PRO A 375 -28.03 -1.38 -16.81
N CYS A 376 -27.17 -2.32 -17.20
CA CYS A 376 -26.39 -3.12 -16.24
C CYS A 376 -25.35 -2.26 -15.51
N VAL A 377 -24.57 -1.46 -16.23
CA VAL A 377 -23.53 -0.62 -15.63
C VAL A 377 -24.15 0.50 -14.80
N ALA A 378 -25.24 1.12 -15.30
CA ALA A 378 -25.97 2.14 -14.54
C ALA A 378 -26.49 1.62 -13.22
N GLU A 379 -27.10 0.41 -13.21
CA GLU A 379 -27.58 -0.23 -11.99
C GLU A 379 -26.42 -0.63 -11.07
N GLY A 380 -25.28 -1.11 -11.61
CA GLY A 380 -24.08 -1.41 -10.85
C GLY A 380 -23.54 -0.18 -10.14
N ILE A 381 -23.40 0.96 -10.83
CA ILE A 381 -22.94 2.22 -10.22
C ILE A 381 -23.95 2.73 -9.18
N ARG A 382 -25.27 2.64 -9.46
CA ARG A 382 -26.30 2.99 -8.49
C ARG A 382 -26.16 2.21 -7.19
N ARG A 383 -25.98 0.90 -7.28
CA ARG A 383 -25.78 0.02 -6.10
C ARG A 383 -24.49 0.35 -5.37
N LEU A 384 -23.40 0.60 -6.11
CA LEU A 384 -22.13 1.02 -5.53
C LEU A 384 -22.29 2.28 -4.68
N ARG A 385 -22.91 3.33 -5.25
CA ARG A 385 -23.20 4.61 -4.54
C ARG A 385 -24.09 4.44 -3.30
N LEU A 386 -24.93 3.42 -3.27
CA LEU A 386 -25.82 3.11 -2.14
C LEU A 386 -25.23 2.10 -1.16
N GLY A 387 -23.99 1.65 -1.38
CA GLY A 387 -23.36 0.60 -0.56
C GLY A 387 -24.05 -0.76 -0.67
N GLN A 388 -24.87 -0.99 -1.70
CA GLN A 388 -25.57 -2.24 -1.96
C GLN A 388 -24.67 -3.21 -2.71
N VAL A 389 -23.59 -3.61 -2.06
CA VAL A 389 -22.53 -4.45 -2.60
C VAL A 389 -22.46 -5.75 -1.82
N GLU A 390 -22.55 -6.88 -2.52
CA GLU A 390 -22.28 -8.18 -1.93
C GLU A 390 -20.77 -8.38 -1.83
N ARG A 391 -20.27 -8.70 -0.63
CA ARG A 391 -18.84 -8.80 -0.32
C ARG A 391 -18.50 -10.24 0.06
N ARG A 392 -17.54 -10.82 -0.59
CA ARG A 392 -16.94 -12.11 -0.25
C ARG A 392 -15.52 -11.87 0.24
N PRO A 393 -15.25 -11.99 1.54
CA PRO A 393 -13.95 -11.67 2.10
C PRO A 393 -12.86 -12.64 1.67
N GLY A 394 -11.64 -12.10 1.50
CA GLY A 394 -10.44 -12.89 1.25
C GLY A 394 -9.83 -13.41 2.55
N PHE A 395 -9.00 -14.47 2.44
CA PHE A 395 -8.36 -15.12 3.58
C PHE A 395 -7.16 -15.97 3.14
N ASP A 396 -6.15 -16.08 3.98
CA ASP A 396 -4.99 -16.97 3.79
C ASP A 396 -4.37 -16.93 2.38
N GLY A 397 -4.23 -15.74 1.80
CA GLY A 397 -3.66 -15.54 0.47
C GLY A 397 -4.64 -15.73 -0.70
N GLU A 398 -5.92 -15.96 -0.43
CA GLU A 398 -7.00 -15.96 -1.41
C GLU A 398 -7.68 -14.58 -1.42
N TYR A 399 -7.74 -13.96 -2.60
CA TYR A 399 -8.41 -12.66 -2.76
C TYR A 399 -9.92 -12.77 -2.56
N GLY A 400 -10.50 -11.79 -1.89
CA GLY A 400 -11.94 -11.60 -1.88
C GLY A 400 -12.48 -11.07 -3.20
N ALA A 401 -13.74 -10.76 -3.21
CA ALA A 401 -14.41 -10.19 -4.38
C ALA A 401 -15.67 -9.44 -3.99
N ILE A 402 -16.01 -8.42 -4.75
CA ILE A 402 -17.32 -7.77 -4.68
C ILE A 402 -18.22 -8.20 -5.83
N SER A 403 -19.52 -8.19 -5.59
CA SER A 403 -20.55 -8.43 -6.60
C SER A 403 -21.60 -7.33 -6.56
N LEU A 404 -21.93 -6.78 -7.73
CA LEU A 404 -22.94 -5.72 -7.87
C LEU A 404 -24.27 -6.25 -8.38
N LEU A 405 -24.24 -7.22 -9.33
CA LEU A 405 -25.41 -7.82 -9.94
C LEU A 405 -25.26 -9.34 -9.96
N ALA A 406 -26.34 -10.05 -9.63
CA ALA A 406 -26.40 -11.49 -9.84
C ALA A 406 -26.50 -11.84 -11.34
N PRO A 407 -26.00 -13.01 -11.79
CA PRO A 407 -26.06 -13.42 -13.20
C PRO A 407 -27.47 -13.35 -13.81
N ALA A 408 -28.51 -13.71 -13.07
CA ALA A 408 -29.89 -13.61 -13.51
C ALA A 408 -30.38 -12.17 -13.71
N GLU A 409 -29.88 -11.22 -12.89
CA GLU A 409 -30.17 -9.81 -13.02
C GLU A 409 -29.49 -9.22 -14.26
N ILE A 410 -28.24 -9.60 -14.51
CA ILE A 410 -27.49 -9.19 -15.73
C ILE A 410 -28.26 -9.64 -16.98
N GLN A 411 -28.70 -10.89 -17.01
CA GLN A 411 -29.50 -11.42 -18.13
C GLN A 411 -30.79 -10.62 -18.35
N ARG A 412 -31.51 -10.33 -17.29
CA ARG A 412 -32.76 -9.55 -17.33
C ARG A 412 -32.53 -8.13 -17.83
N LEU A 413 -31.53 -7.43 -17.27
CA LEU A 413 -31.23 -6.05 -17.62
C LEU A 413 -30.63 -5.90 -19.03
N SER A 414 -29.87 -6.88 -19.50
CA SER A 414 -29.29 -6.88 -20.85
C SER A 414 -30.31 -7.17 -21.96
N GLY A 415 -31.58 -7.43 -21.62
CA GLY A 415 -32.64 -7.76 -22.58
C GLY A 415 -32.50 -9.15 -23.20
N GLN A 416 -31.61 -9.99 -22.69
CA GLN A 416 -31.52 -11.40 -23.07
C GLN A 416 -32.65 -12.19 -22.37
N VAL A 417 -33.90 -11.85 -22.71
CA VAL A 417 -35.03 -12.70 -22.35
C VAL A 417 -34.92 -13.92 -23.26
N SER A 418 -34.63 -15.07 -22.68
CA SER A 418 -34.72 -16.35 -23.38
C SER A 418 -36.11 -16.44 -24.03
N LEU A 419 -36.15 -16.69 -25.35
CA LEU A 419 -37.37 -16.92 -26.11
C LEU A 419 -38.14 -18.20 -25.65
N PHE A 420 -37.58 -18.89 -24.67
CA PHE A 420 -38.19 -20.04 -24.02
C PHE A 420 -38.49 -19.70 -22.55
N GLY A 421 -39.67 -19.10 -22.35
CA GLY A 421 -40.23 -18.91 -21.02
C GLY A 421 -40.42 -20.27 -20.34
N ALA A 422 -39.56 -20.56 -19.39
CA ALA A 422 -39.83 -21.47 -18.30
C ALA A 422 -39.25 -20.78 -17.03
N GLU A 423 -40.15 -20.41 -16.14
CA GLU A 423 -39.81 -20.16 -14.75
C GLU A 423 -39.17 -21.43 -14.19
N GLU A 424 -37.86 -21.51 -14.24
CA GLU A 424 -37.15 -22.48 -13.41
C GLU A 424 -37.03 -21.89 -12.00
N THR A 425 -37.91 -22.33 -11.13
CA THR A 425 -37.69 -22.32 -9.68
C THR A 425 -36.31 -22.88 -9.39
N PRO A 426 -35.49 -22.20 -8.57
CA PRO A 426 -34.15 -22.68 -8.25
C PRO A 426 -34.27 -24.03 -7.53
N LYS A 427 -33.98 -25.12 -8.26
CA LYS A 427 -33.70 -26.40 -7.65
C LYS A 427 -32.43 -26.22 -6.80
N GLN A 428 -32.57 -26.33 -5.49
CA GLN A 428 -31.46 -26.52 -4.58
C GLN A 428 -30.58 -27.64 -5.14
N GLY A 429 -29.42 -27.26 -5.65
CA GLY A 429 -28.46 -28.19 -6.21
C GLY A 429 -27.88 -29.05 -5.09
N GLU A 430 -28.29 -30.29 -5.05
CA GLU A 430 -27.58 -31.36 -4.33
C GLU A 430 -26.11 -31.31 -4.79
N LYS A 431 -25.22 -30.98 -3.86
CA LYS A 431 -23.77 -31.08 -4.03
C LYS A 431 -23.45 -32.55 -4.38
N LYS A 432 -23.23 -32.85 -5.65
CA LYS A 432 -22.56 -34.11 -6.04
C LYS A 432 -21.22 -34.15 -5.33
N ARG A 433 -21.11 -35.09 -4.38
CA ARG A 433 -19.84 -35.48 -3.75
C ARG A 433 -18.82 -35.75 -4.86
N GLY A 434 -17.80 -34.92 -4.96
CA GLY A 434 -16.67 -35.13 -5.84
C GLY A 434 -16.01 -36.48 -5.51
N GLN A 435 -15.97 -37.34 -6.51
CA GLN A 435 -15.18 -38.56 -6.44
C GLN A 435 -13.71 -38.18 -6.30
N LEU A 436 -13.06 -38.68 -5.26
CA LEU A 436 -11.62 -38.68 -5.05
C LEU A 436 -10.92 -39.26 -6.32
N PRO A 437 -9.84 -38.64 -6.78
CA PRO A 437 -9.05 -39.20 -7.87
C PRO A 437 -8.47 -40.55 -7.45
N LYS A 438 -8.73 -41.58 -8.26
CA LYS A 438 -8.17 -42.92 -8.10
C LYS A 438 -6.64 -42.86 -8.24
N ARG A 439 -5.94 -43.44 -7.26
CA ARG A 439 -4.50 -43.73 -7.32
C ARG A 439 -4.17 -44.45 -8.63
N PRO A 440 -3.04 -44.15 -9.32
CA PRO A 440 -2.59 -44.93 -10.45
C PRO A 440 -2.20 -46.34 -10.00
N LYS A 441 -2.76 -47.33 -10.68
CA LYS A 441 -2.38 -48.76 -10.57
C LYS A 441 -0.95 -48.94 -11.00
N ALA A 442 -0.15 -49.63 -10.19
CA ALA A 442 1.14 -50.13 -10.54
C ALA A 442 1.03 -51.13 -11.72
N ALA A 443 1.89 -51.01 -12.72
CA ALA A 443 2.00 -51.92 -13.84
C ALA A 443 2.53 -53.27 -13.36
N GLU A 444 1.72 -54.30 -13.56
CA GLU A 444 2.12 -55.69 -13.46
C GLU A 444 3.11 -56.00 -14.60
N ARG A 445 4.30 -56.43 -14.25
CA ARG A 445 5.23 -57.15 -15.16
C ARG A 445 5.02 -58.63 -14.95
N GLU A 446 4.60 -59.29 -16.03
CA GLU A 446 4.49 -60.74 -16.14
C GLU A 446 5.87 -61.45 -16.04
N GLY A 447 5.77 -62.66 -15.60
CA GLY A 447 6.68 -63.58 -15.03
C GLY A 447 7.80 -64.13 -15.90
N GLY A 448 8.72 -64.73 -15.20
CA GLY A 448 9.80 -65.60 -15.69
C GLY A 448 10.40 -66.37 -14.54
N GLN A 449 10.23 -67.66 -14.62
CA GLN A 449 10.50 -68.75 -13.66
C GLN A 449 11.96 -68.93 -13.26
N GLY A 450 12.18 -69.39 -12.04
CA GLY A 450 13.12 -70.44 -11.74
C GLY A 450 14.25 -70.14 -10.79
N GLY A 451 14.31 -70.85 -9.66
CA GLY A 451 15.56 -71.16 -9.00
C GLY A 451 15.68 -70.88 -7.50
N SER A 452 15.43 -71.97 -6.77
CA SER A 452 15.66 -72.25 -5.35
C SER A 452 17.04 -71.83 -4.80
N ALA A 453 17.08 -71.35 -3.53
CA ALA A 453 17.82 -71.95 -2.41
C ALA A 453 18.09 -70.91 -1.30
N GLN A 454 17.73 -71.29 -0.08
CA GLN A 454 18.08 -70.74 1.22
C GLN A 454 19.54 -71.09 1.61
N PRO A 455 20.06 -70.77 2.85
CA PRO A 455 19.97 -69.57 3.72
C PRO A 455 21.30 -69.09 4.32
N GLY A 456 21.32 -67.90 4.97
CA GLY A 456 22.04 -67.39 6.09
C GLY A 456 23.53 -67.62 6.25
N PRO A 457 24.17 -67.14 7.35
CA PRO A 457 24.04 -65.87 8.05
C PRO A 457 25.38 -65.14 8.31
N ALA A 458 25.28 -63.88 8.86
CA ALA A 458 26.12 -63.28 9.84
C ALA A 458 27.59 -62.78 9.58
N ARG A 459 27.77 -61.57 10.15
CA ARG A 459 28.99 -60.97 10.76
C ARG A 459 30.03 -60.34 9.81
N GLY A 460 30.26 -59.03 10.02
CA GLY A 460 31.27 -58.55 10.92
C GLY A 460 32.30 -57.74 10.20
N GLY A 461 32.55 -56.55 10.68
CA GLY A 461 33.92 -56.09 10.89
C GLY A 461 34.60 -55.25 9.79
N GLY A 462 34.82 -54.00 10.09
CA GLY A 462 36.15 -53.48 10.35
C GLY A 462 36.98 -52.98 9.17
N GLY A 463 37.51 -51.79 9.33
CA GLY A 463 38.87 -51.42 8.91
C GLY A 463 38.93 -50.57 7.64
N ALA A 464 39.11 -49.25 7.74
CA ALA A 464 40.39 -48.54 7.83
C ALA A 464 41.25 -48.50 6.54
N SER A 465 41.67 -47.26 6.28
CA SER A 465 42.90 -46.82 5.56
C SER A 465 42.85 -46.80 4.05
N ALA A 466 43.10 -45.71 3.45
CA ALA A 466 44.23 -44.79 3.33
C ALA A 466 44.82 -44.81 1.91
N HIS A 467 45.25 -43.66 1.52
CA HIS A 467 46.29 -43.27 0.56
C HIS A 467 45.89 -42.92 -0.86
N ARG A 468 46.21 -41.75 -1.17
CA ARG A 468 47.30 -40.95 -1.82
C ARG A 468 46.87 -40.55 -3.23
N GLY A 469 47.20 -39.45 -3.70
CA GLY A 469 48.16 -38.39 -3.64
C GLY A 469 47.92 -37.54 -4.87
N GLY A 470 48.25 -36.39 -4.94
CA GLY A 470 49.36 -35.53 -5.08
C GLY A 470 48.95 -34.50 -6.11
N GLY A 471 49.35 -33.34 -6.12
CA GLY A 471 50.45 -32.54 -5.81
C GLY A 471 50.25 -31.23 -6.48
N GLY A 472 50.71 -30.25 -5.96
CA GLY A 472 51.76 -29.29 -6.04
C GLY A 472 51.23 -27.95 -6.51
N GLY A 473 51.60 -26.80 -6.04
CA GLY A 473 52.68 -26.33 -5.27
C GLY A 473 52.72 -24.81 -5.38
N THR A 474 53.22 -24.22 -4.30
CA THR A 474 54.12 -23.06 -4.16
C THR A 474 53.50 -21.69 -4.42
N GLY A 475 53.66 -20.69 -3.57
CA GLY A 475 54.50 -20.35 -2.43
C GLY A 475 54.18 -18.92 -2.10
N GLY A 476 54.19 -18.55 -0.91
CA GLY A 476 55.17 -17.93 -0.04
C GLY A 476 54.91 -16.43 -0.01
N GLY A 477 54.87 -15.72 1.04
CA GLY A 477 55.33 -15.71 2.38
C GLY A 477 55.07 -14.34 2.92
N GLN A 478 54.65 -14.24 4.21
CA GLN A 478 55.29 -13.59 5.33
C GLN A 478 55.52 -12.05 5.22
N ASP A 479 55.08 -11.25 6.04
CA ASP A 479 55.03 -11.04 7.50
C ASP A 479 55.38 -9.56 7.80
N GLN A 480 54.78 -9.06 8.89
CA GLN A 480 55.31 -8.06 9.82
C GLN A 480 54.82 -6.61 9.79
N ASP A 481 53.93 -6.34 10.72
CA ASP A 481 53.87 -5.13 11.58
C ASP A 481 55.14 -5.07 12.46
N PRO A 482 55.65 -3.95 13.03
CA PRO A 482 54.93 -2.95 13.83
C PRO A 482 55.54 -1.54 13.87
N GLY A 483 54.88 -0.55 14.55
CA GLY A 483 55.59 0.51 15.23
C GLY A 483 54.99 1.93 15.08
N GLY A 484 54.27 2.39 16.09
CA GLY A 484 54.14 3.84 16.38
C GLY A 484 55.36 4.30 17.19
N PRO A 485 55.33 5.42 17.90
CA PRO A 485 54.69 6.72 17.67
C PRO A 485 55.74 7.88 17.73
N ASN A 486 55.38 9.12 17.34
CA ASN A 486 56.05 10.28 17.94
C ASN A 486 55.28 11.61 17.83
N ARG A 487 55.17 12.20 19.02
CA ARG A 487 54.85 13.62 19.30
C ARG A 487 56.00 14.52 18.86
N VAL A 488 55.66 15.79 18.63
CA VAL A 488 56.33 17.08 19.05
C VAL A 488 55.56 18.21 18.37
N ALA A 489 54.80 19.11 18.99
CA ALA A 489 55.06 20.19 19.92
C ALA A 489 55.59 21.47 19.26
N GLY A 490 54.93 22.57 19.56
CA GLY A 490 55.51 23.94 19.49
C GLY A 490 54.71 24.89 18.59
N GLY A 491 53.98 25.79 19.08
CA GLY A 491 54.21 27.05 19.76
C GLY A 491 53.92 28.16 18.74
N GLY A 492 53.28 29.23 18.95
CA GLY A 492 52.97 30.07 20.02
C GLY A 492 52.42 31.42 19.47
N ALA A 493 51.56 32.02 20.25
CA ALA A 493 51.47 33.42 20.65
C ALA A 493 51.12 34.54 19.63
N GLY A 494 50.10 35.35 20.01
CA GLY A 494 50.01 36.75 19.71
C GLY A 494 48.59 37.32 19.56
N GLY A 495 47.93 37.72 20.64
CA GLY A 495 46.94 38.79 20.60
C GLY A 495 47.63 40.18 20.68
N PRO A 496 46.94 41.28 20.87
CA PRO A 496 45.62 41.55 21.47
C PRO A 496 44.82 42.75 20.91
N ALA A 497 43.60 42.91 21.43
CA ALA A 497 42.97 44.16 21.94
C ALA A 497 42.26 45.17 21.05
N GLY A 498 41.12 45.56 21.52
CA GLY A 498 40.53 46.89 21.55
C GLY A 498 39.41 47.08 20.51
N GLY A 499 38.27 47.55 20.82
CA GLY A 499 37.64 48.20 21.93
C GLY A 499 36.31 48.78 21.42
N ASP A 500 35.30 48.66 22.21
CA ASP A 500 34.23 49.56 22.62
C ASP A 500 33.58 50.59 21.66
N HIS A 501 32.32 50.62 21.64
CA HIS A 501 31.28 51.62 22.04
C HIS A 501 30.02 51.47 21.18
N CYS A 502 28.88 51.12 21.74
CA CYS A 502 27.86 51.89 22.50
C CYS A 502 27.20 52.98 21.65
N GLY A 503 25.88 52.94 21.56
CA GLY A 503 25.03 54.03 21.13
C GLY A 503 23.68 53.62 20.60
N ASP A 504 22.80 53.36 21.42
CA ASP A 504 21.42 53.72 21.79
C ASP A 504 20.56 54.56 20.82
N LEU A 505 19.25 54.18 20.84
CA LEU A 505 18.01 54.97 20.81
C LEU A 505 17.49 55.47 19.43
N HIS A 506 16.33 55.00 18.96
CA HIS A 506 15.01 55.61 19.14
C HIS A 506 13.96 55.03 18.15
N GLN A 507 12.92 54.48 18.66
CA GLN A 507 11.56 54.64 18.13
C GLN A 507 11.03 56.06 18.46
N PRO A 508 9.93 56.58 17.89
CA PRO A 508 8.70 55.95 17.46
C PRO A 508 7.95 56.62 16.28
N GLY A 509 6.78 56.07 15.93
CA GLY A 509 5.61 56.91 15.61
C GLY A 509 4.86 56.60 14.31
N SER A 510 3.82 55.89 14.47
CA SER A 510 2.43 56.04 13.96
C SER A 510 2.16 56.96 12.76
N ARG A 511 1.62 56.41 11.72
CA ARG A 511 0.23 56.68 11.26
C ARG A 511 -0.22 55.55 10.29
#